data_19d15c133312e454de46edd8e65ff217
#
_entry.id   19d15c133312e454de46edd8e65ff217
#
_cell.length_a   1.000
_cell.length_b   1.000
_cell.length_c   1.000
_cell.angle_alpha   90.00
_cell.angle_beta   90.00
_cell.angle_gamma   90.00
#
_symmetry.space_group_name_H-M   'P 1'
#
loop_
_entity.id
_entity.type
_entity.pdbx_description
1 polymer ?
#
loop_
_entity_poly.entity_id
_entity_poly.type
_entity_poly.pdbx_seq_one_letter_code
_entity_poly.pdbx_strand_id
1 'polypeptide(L)'
;MLIEEGSVQFNSEVHRMQQLVGDETSGGWESCWEQGLTPWDLGHPTPIILHLHQTGALPKGRALVPGCGSGYDVVAMACSERYVVGLDFSHTANEKAVELSSSSPNSSYFTFLKEDFFTWQPPELFDLIFDYTFFCAIEPEMRSRWACRVQEMLKPDGELVTLMFPVLIFLSHIFP
;
A
#
# COMPACT_ATOMS: atom_id res chain seq x y z
N MET A 1 -31.91 -6.55 -5.92
CA MET A 1 -31.73 -7.55 -4.82
C MET A 1 -30.33 -8.14 -4.77
N LEU A 2 -29.47 -8.02 -5.79
CA LEU A 2 -28.07 -8.52 -5.77
C LEU A 2 -27.04 -7.53 -5.20
N ILE A 3 -27.42 -6.27 -4.99
CA ILE A 3 -26.50 -5.22 -4.50
C ILE A 3 -26.41 -5.23 -2.96
N GLU A 4 -27.44 -5.71 -2.25
CA GLU A 4 -27.48 -5.74 -0.78
C GLU A 4 -26.65 -6.86 -0.17
N GLU A 5 -26.58 -8.03 -0.80
CA GLU A 5 -25.80 -9.16 -0.26
C GLU A 5 -24.29 -8.89 -0.29
N GLY A 6 -23.78 -8.31 -1.37
CA GLY A 6 -22.36 -7.94 -1.49
C GLY A 6 -21.94 -6.84 -0.50
N SER A 7 -22.82 -5.87 -0.22
CA SER A 7 -22.53 -4.81 0.75
C SER A 7 -22.55 -5.30 2.20
N VAL A 8 -23.43 -6.24 2.53
CA VAL A 8 -23.50 -6.84 3.88
C VAL A 8 -22.29 -7.73 4.14
N GLN A 9 -21.85 -8.52 3.16
CA GLN A 9 -20.65 -9.36 3.27
C GLN A 9 -19.40 -8.50 3.43
N PHE A 10 -19.23 -7.49 2.59
CA PHE A 10 -18.10 -6.54 2.67
C PHE A 10 -18.05 -5.86 4.04
N ASN A 11 -19.17 -5.38 4.57
CA ASN A 11 -19.22 -4.78 5.88
C ASN A 11 -18.87 -5.77 7.01
N SER A 12 -19.26 -7.04 6.89
CA SER A 12 -18.89 -8.07 7.87
C SER A 12 -17.40 -8.42 7.84
N GLU A 13 -16.79 -8.46 6.67
CA GLU A 13 -15.35 -8.69 6.49
C GLU A 13 -14.52 -7.54 7.04
N VAL A 14 -14.90 -6.29 6.73
CA VAL A 14 -14.26 -5.08 7.26
C VAL A 14 -14.36 -5.06 8.79
N HIS A 15 -15.51 -5.38 9.36
CA HIS A 15 -15.67 -5.41 10.81
C HIS A 15 -14.79 -6.49 11.47
N ARG A 16 -14.72 -7.68 10.89
CA ARG A 16 -13.85 -8.77 11.37
C ARG A 16 -12.37 -8.38 11.28
N MET A 17 -11.96 -7.75 10.17
CA MET A 17 -10.62 -7.20 9.99
C MET A 17 -10.28 -6.19 11.09
N GLN A 18 -11.17 -5.23 11.35
CA GLN A 18 -10.99 -4.23 12.41
C GLN A 18 -10.83 -4.85 13.80
N GLN A 19 -11.54 -5.92 14.09
CA GLN A 19 -11.39 -6.67 15.34
C GLN A 19 -9.99 -7.31 15.42
N LEU A 20 -9.56 -8.03 14.37
CA LEU A 20 -8.23 -8.67 14.34
C LEU A 20 -7.08 -7.66 14.49
N VAL A 21 -7.17 -6.54 13.79
CA VAL A 21 -6.14 -5.50 13.84
C VAL A 21 -6.16 -4.76 15.18
N GLY A 22 -7.34 -4.52 15.76
CA GLY A 22 -7.49 -3.82 17.04
C GLY A 22 -7.04 -4.62 18.26
N ASP A 23 -7.17 -5.96 18.21
CA ASP A 23 -6.82 -6.84 19.34
C ASP A 23 -5.31 -7.11 19.43
N GLU A 24 -4.56 -7.00 18.31
CA GLU A 24 -3.13 -7.30 18.24
C GLU A 24 -2.35 -6.19 17.51
N THR A 25 -1.59 -5.40 18.24
CA THR A 25 -0.87 -4.22 17.71
C THR A 25 0.17 -4.49 16.61
N SER A 26 0.62 -5.73 16.41
CA SER A 26 1.57 -6.10 15.35
C SER A 26 1.22 -7.40 14.61
N GLY A 27 0.40 -8.26 15.20
CA GLY A 27 0.03 -9.56 14.62
C GLY A 27 -1.26 -9.54 13.80
N GLY A 28 -2.13 -8.54 14.00
CA GLY A 28 -3.46 -8.50 13.39
C GLY A 28 -3.44 -8.44 11.85
N TRP A 29 -2.50 -7.71 11.27
CA TRP A 29 -2.34 -7.66 9.80
C TRP A 29 -1.84 -8.98 9.22
N GLU A 30 -0.89 -9.67 9.89
CA GLU A 30 -0.46 -11.01 9.48
C GLU A 30 -1.63 -11.99 9.54
N SER A 31 -2.38 -11.97 10.65
CA SER A 31 -3.58 -12.81 10.82
C SER A 31 -4.65 -12.55 9.73
N CYS A 32 -4.81 -11.31 9.27
CA CYS A 32 -5.69 -11.00 8.13
C CYS A 32 -5.22 -11.69 6.85
N TRP A 33 -3.92 -11.64 6.56
CA TRP A 33 -3.34 -12.30 5.38
C TRP A 33 -3.44 -13.81 5.46
N GLU A 34 -3.11 -14.43 6.60
CA GLU A 34 -3.23 -15.88 6.83
C GLU A 34 -4.66 -16.38 6.65
N GLN A 35 -5.66 -15.59 7.07
CA GLN A 35 -7.08 -15.96 6.95
C GLN A 35 -7.70 -15.58 5.60
N GLY A 36 -6.95 -14.94 4.69
CA GLY A 36 -7.48 -14.44 3.42
C GLY A 36 -8.49 -13.31 3.59
N LEU A 37 -8.47 -12.62 4.73
CA LEU A 37 -9.36 -11.50 5.05
C LEU A 37 -8.73 -10.19 4.62
N THR A 38 -8.72 -9.93 3.31
CA THR A 38 -8.03 -8.80 2.68
C THR A 38 -8.99 -7.93 1.84
N PRO A 39 -10.02 -7.32 2.45
CA PRO A 39 -11.06 -6.57 1.71
C PRO A 39 -10.52 -5.34 0.97
N TRP A 40 -9.30 -4.91 1.26
CA TRP A 40 -8.60 -3.82 0.56
C TRP A 40 -7.86 -4.28 -0.70
N ASP A 41 -7.62 -5.59 -0.86
CA ASP A 41 -6.90 -6.16 -2.01
C ASP A 41 -7.81 -6.19 -3.24
N LEU A 42 -7.48 -5.38 -4.24
CA LEU A 42 -8.26 -5.29 -5.47
C LEU A 42 -8.08 -6.50 -6.40
N GLY A 43 -7.05 -7.33 -6.18
CA GLY A 43 -6.69 -8.42 -7.10
C GLY A 43 -6.04 -7.95 -8.40
N HIS A 44 -5.74 -6.66 -8.53
CA HIS A 44 -5.09 -6.03 -9.68
C HIS A 44 -4.46 -4.69 -9.28
N PRO A 45 -3.56 -4.12 -10.10
CA PRO A 45 -2.99 -2.79 -9.84
C PRO A 45 -4.06 -1.71 -9.74
N THR A 46 -3.79 -0.68 -8.92
CA THR A 46 -4.70 0.46 -8.81
C THR A 46 -4.83 1.17 -10.16
N PRO A 47 -6.05 1.53 -10.61
CA PRO A 47 -6.25 2.16 -11.91
C PRO A 47 -5.46 3.44 -12.09
N ILE A 48 -5.29 4.22 -11.02
CA ILE A 48 -4.54 5.48 -11.07
C ILE A 48 -3.04 5.22 -11.31
N ILE A 49 -2.46 4.16 -10.73
CA ILE A 49 -1.04 3.87 -10.95
C ILE A 49 -0.77 3.43 -12.39
N LEU A 50 -1.68 2.65 -12.97
CA LEU A 50 -1.63 2.29 -14.38
C LEU A 50 -1.68 3.53 -15.28
N HIS A 51 -2.59 4.48 -14.98
CA HIS A 51 -2.72 5.72 -15.73
C HIS A 51 -1.46 6.58 -15.63
N LEU A 52 -0.95 6.81 -14.42
CA LEU A 52 0.26 7.61 -14.19
C LEU A 52 1.50 6.97 -14.83
N HIS A 53 1.60 5.64 -14.81
CA HIS A 53 2.68 4.92 -15.48
C HIS A 53 2.60 5.08 -17.01
N GLN A 54 1.42 4.86 -17.61
CA GLN A 54 1.18 4.96 -19.05
C GLN A 54 1.41 6.38 -19.60
N THR A 55 1.07 7.39 -18.82
CA THR A 55 1.27 8.81 -19.20
C THR A 55 2.68 9.33 -18.94
N GLY A 56 3.56 8.51 -18.33
CA GLY A 56 4.91 8.93 -17.97
C GLY A 56 4.95 9.97 -16.85
N ALA A 57 3.88 10.11 -16.07
CA ALA A 57 3.76 11.10 -15.01
C ALA A 57 4.47 10.69 -13.70
N LEU A 58 4.87 9.43 -13.55
CA LEU A 58 5.61 8.97 -12.37
C LEU A 58 7.10 9.29 -12.48
N PRO A 59 7.76 9.74 -11.39
CA PRO A 59 9.21 9.91 -11.34
C PRO A 59 9.96 8.64 -11.76
N LYS A 60 11.10 8.83 -12.41
CA LYS A 60 12.06 7.76 -12.70
C LYS A 60 12.96 7.51 -11.50
N GLY A 61 13.76 6.45 -11.53
CA GLY A 61 14.71 6.11 -10.48
C GLY A 61 14.19 5.06 -9.52
N ARG A 62 14.26 5.28 -8.20
CA ARG A 62 13.85 4.32 -7.18
C ARG A 62 12.50 4.68 -6.61
N ALA A 63 11.61 3.72 -6.53
CA ALA A 63 10.29 3.90 -5.92
C ALA A 63 10.10 2.95 -4.74
N LEU A 64 9.35 3.38 -3.72
CA LEU A 64 8.93 2.60 -2.57
C LEU A 64 7.41 2.49 -2.54
N VAL A 65 6.91 1.29 -2.24
CA VAL A 65 5.49 1.03 -1.95
C VAL A 65 5.41 0.43 -0.55
N PRO A 66 5.12 1.23 0.49
CA PRO A 66 4.94 0.72 1.84
C PRO A 66 3.60 -0.01 1.96
N GLY A 67 3.58 -1.11 2.74
CA GLY A 67 2.39 -1.96 2.88
C GLY A 67 1.93 -2.52 1.53
N CYS A 68 2.88 -3.03 0.72
CA CYS A 68 2.63 -3.38 -0.67
C CYS A 68 1.69 -4.57 -0.88
N GLY A 69 1.38 -5.33 0.17
CA GLY A 69 0.47 -6.47 0.13
C GLY A 69 0.82 -7.46 -0.97
N SER A 70 -0.14 -7.79 -1.83
CA SER A 70 0.02 -8.69 -2.98
C SER A 70 0.95 -8.17 -4.10
N GLY A 71 1.49 -6.96 -3.98
CA GLY A 71 2.52 -6.43 -4.86
C GLY A 71 2.08 -5.97 -6.25
N TYR A 72 0.79 -5.89 -6.54
CA TYR A 72 0.30 -5.53 -7.87
C TYR A 72 0.82 -4.17 -8.37
N ASP A 73 0.81 -3.14 -7.52
CA ASP A 73 1.30 -1.80 -7.89
C ASP A 73 2.81 -1.77 -8.06
N VAL A 74 3.55 -2.55 -7.25
CA VAL A 74 5.00 -2.72 -7.39
C VAL A 74 5.35 -3.22 -8.79
N VAL A 75 4.71 -4.31 -9.21
CA VAL A 75 4.94 -4.92 -10.53
C VAL A 75 4.51 -3.97 -11.65
N ALA A 76 3.36 -3.30 -11.50
CA ALA A 76 2.83 -2.40 -12.52
C ALA A 76 3.71 -1.16 -12.76
N MET A 77 4.36 -0.64 -11.71
CA MET A 77 5.25 0.51 -11.82
C MET A 77 6.65 0.17 -12.31
N ALA A 78 7.10 -1.06 -12.11
CA ALA A 78 8.48 -1.49 -12.35
C ALA A 78 8.82 -1.52 -13.85
N CYS A 79 9.91 -0.86 -14.23
CA CYS A 79 10.41 -0.82 -15.61
C CYS A 79 11.90 -0.47 -15.63
N SER A 80 12.52 -0.47 -16.80
CA SER A 80 13.96 -0.14 -16.96
C SER A 80 14.36 1.24 -16.44
N GLU A 81 13.41 2.16 -16.30
CA GLU A 81 13.64 3.51 -15.78
C GLU A 81 13.22 3.67 -14.31
N ARG A 82 12.59 2.64 -13.72
CA ARG A 82 12.12 2.68 -12.33
C ARG A 82 12.27 1.34 -11.64
N TYR A 83 13.18 1.30 -10.65
CA TYR A 83 13.32 0.18 -9.75
C TYR A 83 12.37 0.34 -8.54
N VAL A 84 11.51 -0.65 -8.29
CA VAL A 84 10.46 -0.54 -7.27
C VAL A 84 10.72 -1.49 -6.12
N VAL A 85 10.71 -0.97 -4.90
CA VAL A 85 10.79 -1.73 -3.66
C VAL A 85 9.39 -1.83 -3.06
N GLY A 86 8.85 -3.03 -2.98
CA GLY A 86 7.66 -3.34 -2.21
C GLY A 86 8.08 -3.69 -0.79
N LEU A 87 7.48 -3.04 0.20
CA LEU A 87 7.77 -3.25 1.61
C LEU A 87 6.49 -3.69 2.32
N ASP A 88 6.52 -4.84 2.96
CA ASP A 88 5.45 -5.27 3.84
C ASP A 88 6.05 -6.03 5.04
N PHE A 89 5.51 -5.82 6.23
CA PHE A 89 6.00 -6.56 7.39
C PHE A 89 5.35 -7.95 7.51
N SER A 90 4.20 -8.18 6.85
CA SER A 90 3.54 -9.47 6.80
C SER A 90 4.35 -10.46 5.96
N HIS A 91 4.64 -11.61 6.53
CA HIS A 91 5.30 -12.70 5.82
C HIS A 91 4.42 -13.27 4.71
N THR A 92 3.16 -13.53 5.06
CA THR A 92 2.16 -14.09 4.14
C THR A 92 1.90 -13.17 2.95
N ALA A 93 1.84 -11.84 3.17
CA ALA A 93 1.73 -10.86 2.09
C ALA A 93 2.93 -10.93 1.14
N ASN A 94 4.15 -10.96 1.69
CA ASN A 94 5.39 -11.05 0.89
C ASN A 94 5.46 -12.34 0.07
N GLU A 95 5.13 -13.49 0.66
CA GLU A 95 5.09 -14.77 -0.07
C GLU A 95 4.11 -14.71 -1.24
N LYS A 96 2.91 -14.17 -1.00
CA LYS A 96 1.90 -13.98 -2.04
C LYS A 96 2.38 -13.05 -3.16
N ALA A 97 3.03 -11.92 -2.81
CA ALA A 97 3.58 -10.99 -3.79
C ALA A 97 4.67 -11.65 -4.67
N VAL A 98 5.57 -12.41 -4.07
CA VAL A 98 6.61 -13.18 -4.78
C VAL A 98 5.98 -14.23 -5.70
N GLU A 99 4.99 -15.00 -5.21
CA GLU A 99 4.30 -16.03 -6.00
C GLU A 99 3.61 -15.41 -7.22
N LEU A 100 2.79 -14.37 -7.02
CA LEU A 100 2.03 -13.72 -8.09
C LEU A 100 2.92 -13.07 -9.15
N SER A 101 4.10 -12.59 -8.76
CA SER A 101 5.04 -11.91 -9.66
C SER A 101 6.11 -12.82 -10.26
N SER A 102 6.14 -14.11 -9.90
CA SER A 102 7.22 -15.05 -10.26
C SER A 102 7.49 -15.18 -11.76
N SER A 103 6.48 -15.02 -12.59
CA SER A 103 6.59 -15.08 -14.06
C SER A 103 6.60 -13.69 -14.73
N SER A 104 6.76 -12.64 -13.96
CA SER A 104 6.68 -11.27 -14.50
C SER A 104 7.91 -10.94 -15.36
N PRO A 105 7.73 -10.43 -16.60
CA PRO A 105 8.84 -10.15 -17.51
C PRO A 105 9.75 -9.01 -17.02
N ASN A 106 9.27 -8.18 -16.10
CA ASN A 106 10.00 -7.06 -15.51
C ASN A 106 10.56 -7.35 -14.10
N SER A 107 10.71 -8.62 -13.74
CA SER A 107 11.17 -9.07 -12.41
C SER A 107 12.56 -8.55 -12.00
N SER A 108 13.39 -8.11 -12.95
CA SER A 108 14.68 -7.46 -12.67
C SER A 108 14.56 -6.00 -12.17
N TYR A 109 13.37 -5.41 -12.22
CA TYR A 109 13.13 -4.01 -11.88
C TYR A 109 12.34 -3.81 -10.59
N PHE A 110 12.14 -4.88 -9.79
CA PHE A 110 11.51 -4.76 -8.47
C PHE A 110 12.04 -5.79 -7.49
N THR A 111 11.74 -5.56 -6.22
CA THR A 111 11.97 -6.52 -5.13
C THR A 111 10.90 -6.36 -4.06
N PHE A 112 10.65 -7.43 -3.31
CA PHE A 112 9.82 -7.42 -2.11
C PHE A 112 10.69 -7.64 -0.88
N LEU A 113 10.45 -6.86 0.17
CA LEU A 113 11.17 -6.94 1.43
C LEU A 113 10.18 -7.09 2.59
N LYS A 114 10.44 -8.09 3.43
CA LYS A 114 9.72 -8.24 4.70
C LYS A 114 10.38 -7.38 5.76
N GLU A 115 9.93 -6.15 5.89
CA GLU A 115 10.50 -5.18 6.84
C GLU A 115 9.40 -4.26 7.39
N ASP A 116 9.62 -3.72 8.58
CA ASP A 116 8.75 -2.71 9.16
C ASP A 116 9.13 -1.32 8.65
N PHE A 117 8.20 -0.65 7.97
CA PHE A 117 8.34 0.71 7.45
C PHE A 117 8.89 1.71 8.47
N PHE A 118 8.51 1.56 9.73
CA PHE A 118 8.88 2.51 10.78
C PHE A 118 10.31 2.33 11.31
N THR A 119 10.93 1.19 11.09
CA THR A 119 12.26 0.86 11.61
C THR A 119 13.28 0.55 10.54
N TRP A 120 12.84 0.12 9.35
CA TRP A 120 13.72 -0.21 8.24
C TRP A 120 14.53 0.99 7.76
N GLN A 121 15.82 0.78 7.49
CA GLN A 121 16.71 1.79 6.95
C GLN A 121 17.09 1.41 5.51
N PRO A 122 16.57 2.13 4.50
CA PRO A 122 16.93 1.84 3.13
C PRO A 122 18.41 2.19 2.86
N PRO A 123 19.11 1.41 2.03
CA PRO A 123 20.49 1.72 1.65
C PRO A 123 20.61 2.96 0.77
N GLU A 124 19.52 3.34 0.09
CA GLU A 124 19.44 4.51 -0.79
C GLU A 124 18.07 5.15 -0.70
N LEU A 125 18.03 6.48 -0.85
CA LEU A 125 16.78 7.25 -0.85
C LEU A 125 15.97 7.02 -2.14
N PHE A 126 14.69 7.35 -2.06
CA PHE A 126 13.72 7.15 -3.12
C PHE A 126 13.38 8.44 -3.88
N ASP A 127 13.14 8.30 -5.18
CA ASP A 127 12.62 9.35 -6.06
C ASP A 127 11.09 9.43 -5.95
N LEU A 128 10.44 8.34 -5.57
CA LEU A 128 9.00 8.22 -5.41
C LEU A 128 8.66 7.36 -4.20
N ILE A 129 7.70 7.79 -3.39
CA ILE A 129 6.96 6.91 -2.47
C ILE A 129 5.51 6.90 -2.93
N PHE A 130 4.96 5.71 -3.18
CA PHE A 130 3.56 5.52 -3.53
C PHE A 130 2.83 4.83 -2.39
N ASP A 131 1.92 5.54 -1.75
CA ASP A 131 1.12 5.06 -0.63
C ASP A 131 -0.34 4.86 -1.07
N TYR A 132 -0.77 3.62 -1.13
CA TYR A 132 -2.15 3.23 -1.30
C TYR A 132 -2.58 2.34 -0.12
N THR A 133 -3.56 2.80 0.63
CA THR A 133 -4.12 2.14 1.82
C THR A 133 -3.20 2.01 3.05
N PHE A 134 -1.90 2.28 2.97
CA PHE A 134 -1.00 2.18 4.11
C PHE A 134 -1.24 3.30 5.15
N PHE A 135 -1.26 4.57 4.72
CA PHE A 135 -1.51 5.72 5.61
C PHE A 135 -2.86 5.64 6.32
N CYS A 136 -3.89 5.15 5.66
CA CYS A 136 -5.22 5.02 6.28
C CYS A 136 -5.32 3.79 7.21
N ALA A 137 -4.41 2.83 7.07
CA ALA A 137 -4.37 1.60 7.85
C ALA A 137 -3.59 1.72 9.17
N ILE A 138 -2.70 2.72 9.28
CA ILE A 138 -1.95 2.97 10.51
C ILE A 138 -2.77 3.74 11.54
N GLU A 139 -2.47 3.51 12.82
CA GLU A 139 -3.09 4.24 13.94
C GLU A 139 -2.87 5.75 13.81
N PRO A 140 -3.87 6.59 14.17
CA PRO A 140 -3.76 8.04 14.06
C PRO A 140 -2.51 8.61 14.74
N GLU A 141 -2.09 8.03 15.87
CA GLU A 141 -0.91 8.42 16.64
C GLU A 141 0.40 8.18 15.87
N MET A 142 0.40 7.22 14.93
CA MET A 142 1.55 6.87 14.09
C MET A 142 1.72 7.78 12.88
N ARG A 143 0.72 8.59 12.53
CA ARG A 143 0.72 9.41 11.31
C ARG A 143 1.83 10.46 11.28
N SER A 144 2.14 11.07 12.43
CA SER A 144 3.27 12.00 12.54
C SER A 144 4.60 11.28 12.29
N ARG A 145 4.76 10.06 12.83
CA ARG A 145 5.94 9.24 12.59
C ARG A 145 6.03 8.78 11.13
N TRP A 146 4.90 8.44 10.50
CA TRP A 146 4.83 8.15 9.06
C TRP A 146 5.36 9.33 8.23
N ALA A 147 4.91 10.56 8.53
CA ALA A 147 5.35 11.75 7.81
C ALA A 147 6.87 11.98 7.94
N CYS A 148 7.43 11.81 9.15
CA CYS A 148 8.87 11.88 9.37
C CYS A 148 9.61 10.78 8.56
N ARG A 149 9.11 9.54 8.57
CA ARG A 149 9.72 8.44 7.81
C ARG A 149 9.68 8.67 6.31
N VAL A 150 8.58 9.18 5.76
CA VAL A 150 8.49 9.57 4.35
C VAL A 150 9.55 10.61 4.02
N GLN A 151 9.67 11.66 4.84
CA GLN A 151 10.68 12.70 4.64
C GLN A 151 12.12 12.16 4.71
N GLU A 152 12.41 11.25 5.63
CA GLU A 152 13.74 10.63 5.79
C GLU A 152 14.12 9.75 4.60
N MET A 153 13.15 9.11 3.95
CA MET A 153 13.38 8.16 2.85
C MET A 153 13.29 8.78 1.47
N LEU A 154 12.66 9.95 1.32
CA LEU A 154 12.62 10.66 0.04
C LEU A 154 13.91 11.45 -0.21
N LYS A 155 14.35 11.48 -1.47
CA LYS A 155 15.35 12.44 -1.94
C LYS A 155 14.81 13.88 -1.82
N PRO A 156 15.68 14.91 -1.82
CA PRO A 156 15.23 16.32 -1.76
C PRO A 156 14.20 16.68 -2.83
N ASP A 157 14.33 16.12 -4.03
CA ASP A 157 13.42 16.34 -5.17
C ASP A 157 12.46 15.14 -5.38
N GLY A 158 12.36 14.24 -4.39
CA GLY A 158 11.50 13.07 -4.46
C GLY A 158 10.04 13.42 -4.23
N GLU A 159 9.15 12.62 -4.79
CA GLU A 159 7.71 12.83 -4.75
C GLU A 159 7.00 11.79 -3.88
N LEU A 160 6.02 12.26 -3.11
CA LEU A 160 5.05 11.40 -2.44
C LEU A 160 3.74 11.44 -3.23
N VAL A 161 3.29 10.28 -3.68
CA VAL A 161 1.94 10.08 -4.22
C VAL A 161 1.16 9.23 -3.24
N THR A 162 0.12 9.78 -2.62
CA THR A 162 -0.74 9.04 -1.70
C THR A 162 -2.19 9.12 -2.11
N LEU A 163 -2.88 7.98 -2.09
CA LEU A 163 -4.32 7.89 -2.31
C LEU A 163 -5.02 7.93 -0.96
N MET A 164 -5.51 9.10 -0.59
CA MET A 164 -6.23 9.28 0.68
C MET A 164 -7.66 8.73 0.57
N PHE A 165 -7.93 7.66 1.27
CA PHE A 165 -9.25 7.02 1.35
C PHE A 165 -9.53 6.55 2.80
N PRO A 166 -10.77 6.70 3.29
CA PRO A 166 -11.89 7.45 2.71
C PRO A 166 -11.73 8.96 2.91
N VAL A 167 -12.13 9.76 1.91
CA VAL A 167 -12.27 11.20 2.07
C VAL A 167 -13.68 11.48 2.59
N LEU A 168 -13.80 11.74 3.89
CA LEU A 168 -15.05 12.19 4.49
C LEU A 168 -15.19 13.71 4.26
N ILE A 169 -16.00 14.08 3.31
CA ILE A 169 -16.41 15.49 3.17
C ILE A 169 -17.46 15.74 4.25
N PHE A 170 -17.06 16.28 5.38
CA PHE A 170 -18.00 16.89 6.32
C PHE A 170 -18.55 18.16 5.66
N LEU A 171 -19.72 18.07 5.06
CA LEU A 171 -20.54 19.22 4.78
C LEU A 171 -21.05 19.76 6.13
N SER A 172 -20.14 20.38 6.92
CA SER A 172 -20.55 21.21 8.03
C SER A 172 -21.26 22.41 7.43
N HIS A 173 -22.56 22.43 7.59
CA HIS A 173 -23.46 23.56 7.51
C HIS A 173 -22.80 24.89 7.15
N ILE A 174 -22.68 25.18 5.85
CA ILE A 174 -22.51 26.52 5.34
C ILE A 174 -23.83 26.84 4.61
N PHE A 175 -24.88 27.09 5.42
CA PHE A 175 -26.00 27.98 5.06
C PHE A 175 -26.59 28.52 6.37
N PRO A 176 -26.75 29.85 6.47
CA PRO A 176 -27.38 30.52 7.61
C PRO A 176 -28.84 30.18 7.72
#